data_3f8eccf88d98e0ba70cae2c37632298f
#
_entry.id   3f8eccf88d98e0ba70cae2c37632298f
#
_cell.length_a   1.000
_cell.length_b   1.000
_cell.length_c   1.000
_cell.angle_alpha   90.00
_cell.angle_beta   90.00
_cell.angle_gamma   90.00
#
_symmetry.space_group_name_H-M   'P 1'
#
loop_
_entity.id
_entity.type
_entity.pdbx_description
1 polymer ?
#
loop_
_entity_poly.entity_id
_entity_poly.type
_entity_poly.pdbx_seq_one_letter_code
_entity_poly.pdbx_strand_id
1 'polypeptide(L)'
;MAKDIIYGEDARKALQTGIDKLANTVKITLGPKGRNVVLDKKYGAPLITNDGVTIAKEIELEEPFENMGAQLVKEVSSKTNDDAGDGTTTATLLAQALVREGMKNVAAGANPMVVKNGIKAAVDAAVAGIQKESKAVSGSDDIARVATVSAADETVGKLIAEAMEKVSADGVITVEESKTAETTCEVVEGMQFDRGYISPYMVTDTDKMEAVLDDAKILITDKKISTVQDILPLLEAVLKNGQKLVIIAEDVEGEALQTILLNKLRGTFTCVCVKAPGFGDRRKDMLQDIAVLTGGQVITSDLGLELKDATMQMLGTARQVKVTKENTIIVDGAGNSDDIKARVGQIRTAIEASTSDFDREKLQERLAKMAGGVAVVKVGAATETEMKEKKLRIEDALAATKAAVEEGIVAGGGVELINTIPAVEKLLDTDDADFKTGVKIVLKALEEPVRQIAANAGLEGSVIVDKIMASGKAGYGFNFATNTYGDMIEAGIVDPAKVTRSAIQNAASVASMVLTTESLVTDIKDPQADAANAAAMAAASQGGMY
;
A
#
# COMPACT_ATOMS: atom_id res chain seq x y z
N MET A 1 -6.89 16.28 -31.21
CA MET A 1 -5.45 16.13 -31.51
C MET A 1 -5.27 14.98 -32.48
N ALA A 2 -4.30 15.06 -33.40
CA ALA A 2 -3.95 13.93 -34.27
C ALA A 2 -3.29 12.82 -33.45
N LYS A 3 -3.48 11.57 -33.88
CA LYS A 3 -2.95 10.40 -33.20
C LYS A 3 -1.78 9.80 -33.99
N ASP A 4 -0.77 9.38 -33.26
CA ASP A 4 0.29 8.52 -33.76
C ASP A 4 -0.05 7.07 -33.43
N ILE A 5 0.13 6.15 -34.39
CA ILE A 5 -0.32 4.77 -34.24
C ILE A 5 0.75 3.84 -34.79
N ILE A 6 1.19 2.87 -33.97
CA ILE A 6 2.08 1.80 -34.39
C ILE A 6 1.43 0.44 -34.17
N TYR A 7 1.86 -0.56 -34.94
CA TYR A 7 1.25 -1.89 -35.01
C TYR A 7 2.27 -3.01 -34.90
N GLY A 8 1.78 -4.20 -34.59
CA GLY A 8 2.50 -5.45 -34.72
C GLY A 8 3.79 -5.51 -33.93
N GLU A 9 4.88 -5.85 -34.58
CA GLU A 9 6.18 -6.03 -33.95
C GLU A 9 6.74 -4.73 -33.34
N ASP A 10 6.55 -3.58 -34.02
CA ASP A 10 7.03 -2.28 -33.50
C ASP A 10 6.32 -1.89 -32.22
N ALA A 11 4.99 -2.12 -32.16
CA ALA A 11 4.20 -1.88 -30.95
C ALA A 11 4.69 -2.76 -29.78
N ARG A 12 4.88 -4.05 -30.02
CA ARG A 12 5.37 -5.00 -29.01
C ARG A 12 6.77 -4.67 -28.53
N LYS A 13 7.67 -4.29 -29.45
CA LYS A 13 9.05 -3.91 -29.12
C LYS A 13 9.12 -2.64 -28.28
N ALA A 14 8.32 -1.63 -28.61
CA ALA A 14 8.24 -0.40 -27.82
C ALA A 14 7.76 -0.67 -26.40
N LEU A 15 6.65 -1.44 -26.22
CA LEU A 15 6.18 -1.85 -24.90
C LEU A 15 7.26 -2.60 -24.11
N GLN A 16 7.92 -3.60 -24.73
CA GLN A 16 8.95 -4.38 -24.06
C GLN A 16 10.13 -3.50 -23.63
N THR A 17 10.55 -2.55 -24.47
CA THR A 17 11.64 -1.62 -24.13
C THR A 17 11.28 -0.78 -22.89
N GLY A 18 10.07 -0.26 -22.83
CA GLY A 18 9.61 0.52 -21.66
C GLY A 18 9.53 -0.32 -20.39
N ILE A 19 8.98 -1.55 -20.50
CA ILE A 19 8.94 -2.53 -19.40
C ILE A 19 10.35 -2.83 -18.90
N ASP A 20 11.29 -3.11 -19.82
CA ASP A 20 12.66 -3.45 -19.48
C ASP A 20 13.40 -2.28 -18.81
N LYS A 21 13.19 -1.04 -19.25
CA LYS A 21 13.79 0.16 -18.62
C LYS A 21 13.34 0.29 -17.16
N LEU A 22 12.04 0.19 -16.89
CA LEU A 22 11.52 0.29 -15.54
C LEU A 22 11.98 -0.90 -14.69
N ALA A 23 11.74 -2.12 -15.12
CA ALA A 23 12.04 -3.31 -14.34
C ALA A 23 13.54 -3.48 -14.06
N ASN A 24 14.42 -3.12 -15.01
CA ASN A 24 15.86 -3.15 -14.79
C ASN A 24 16.32 -2.15 -13.73
N THR A 25 15.62 -1.02 -13.57
CA THR A 25 15.91 -0.04 -12.53
C THR A 25 15.46 -0.53 -11.15
N VAL A 26 14.30 -1.21 -11.09
CA VAL A 26 13.74 -1.69 -9.82
C VAL A 26 14.43 -2.96 -9.32
N LYS A 27 14.64 -3.98 -10.16
CA LYS A 27 15.10 -5.32 -9.74
C LYS A 27 16.47 -5.39 -9.07
N ILE A 28 17.31 -4.35 -9.23
CA ILE A 28 18.63 -4.28 -8.59
C ILE A 28 18.54 -4.14 -7.06
N THR A 29 17.36 -3.80 -6.54
CA THR A 29 17.11 -3.65 -5.11
C THR A 29 16.79 -4.97 -4.42
N LEU A 30 16.49 -6.05 -5.18
CA LEU A 30 15.98 -7.30 -4.65
C LEU A 30 17.03 -8.10 -3.89
N GLY A 31 16.64 -8.60 -2.70
CA GLY A 31 17.42 -9.52 -1.88
C GLY A 31 18.45 -8.86 -0.96
N PRO A 32 19.15 -9.66 -0.11
CA PRO A 32 20.00 -9.14 0.96
C PRO A 32 21.25 -8.39 0.47
N LYS A 33 21.62 -8.55 -0.80
CA LYS A 33 22.72 -7.81 -1.47
C LYS A 33 22.18 -6.85 -2.53
N GLY A 34 20.88 -6.54 -2.49
CA GLY A 34 20.27 -5.50 -3.30
C GLY A 34 20.86 -4.12 -3.01
N ARG A 35 20.77 -3.23 -3.97
CA ARG A 35 21.35 -1.88 -3.92
C ARG A 35 20.28 -0.83 -4.04
N ASN A 36 20.54 0.34 -3.47
CA ASN A 36 19.64 1.49 -3.55
C ASN A 36 19.66 2.14 -4.92
N VAL A 37 18.56 2.80 -5.25
CA VAL A 37 18.41 3.71 -6.40
C VAL A 37 18.37 5.14 -5.86
N VAL A 38 18.99 6.06 -6.59
CA VAL A 38 18.94 7.50 -6.30
C VAL A 38 17.93 8.14 -7.24
N LEU A 39 16.92 8.77 -6.69
CA LEU A 39 15.87 9.49 -7.41
C LEU A 39 16.09 10.98 -7.27
N ASP A 40 16.17 11.69 -8.40
CA ASP A 40 16.26 13.15 -8.39
C ASP A 40 14.92 13.75 -7.96
N LYS A 41 14.97 14.83 -7.20
CA LYS A 41 13.79 15.59 -6.79
C LYS A 41 13.93 17.02 -7.24
N LYS A 42 12.89 17.58 -7.85
CA LYS A 42 12.85 18.98 -8.31
C LYS A 42 13.16 19.98 -7.20
N TYR A 43 12.86 19.62 -5.96
CA TYR A 43 13.09 20.43 -4.76
C TYR A 43 13.61 19.53 -3.65
N GLY A 44 14.66 19.98 -2.94
CA GLY A 44 15.26 19.26 -1.83
C GLY A 44 16.40 18.33 -2.24
N ALA A 45 16.78 17.43 -1.34
CA ALA A 45 17.83 16.43 -1.59
C ALA A 45 17.28 15.26 -2.43
N PRO A 46 18.13 14.61 -3.25
CA PRO A 46 17.75 13.36 -3.91
C PRO A 46 17.30 12.30 -2.90
N LEU A 47 16.29 11.52 -3.27
CA LEU A 47 15.82 10.40 -2.46
C LEU A 47 16.65 9.15 -2.78
N ILE A 48 17.19 8.52 -1.74
CA ILE A 48 17.86 7.21 -1.84
C ILE A 48 16.89 6.18 -1.28
N THR A 49 16.55 5.18 -2.08
CA THR A 49 15.59 4.16 -1.67
C THR A 49 15.84 2.83 -2.36
N ASN A 50 15.40 1.73 -1.75
CA ASN A 50 15.29 0.40 -2.33
C ASN A 50 13.83 -0.06 -2.50
N ASP A 51 12.86 0.77 -2.12
CA ASP A 51 11.45 0.47 -2.30
C ASP A 51 11.04 0.48 -3.77
N GLY A 52 10.55 -0.67 -4.25
CA GLY A 52 10.19 -0.88 -5.65
C GLY A 52 9.07 0.01 -6.14
N VAL A 53 8.03 0.26 -5.34
CA VAL A 53 6.90 1.10 -5.76
C VAL A 53 7.29 2.57 -5.85
N THR A 54 8.08 3.06 -4.92
CA THR A 54 8.59 4.45 -4.95
C THR A 54 9.45 4.67 -6.18
N ILE A 55 10.35 3.72 -6.51
CA ILE A 55 11.18 3.80 -7.72
C ILE A 55 10.30 3.76 -8.97
N ALA A 56 9.35 2.82 -9.05
CA ALA A 56 8.48 2.67 -10.21
C ALA A 56 7.63 3.90 -10.48
N LYS A 57 7.12 4.57 -9.43
CA LYS A 57 6.30 5.78 -9.54
C LYS A 57 7.05 6.97 -10.15
N GLU A 58 8.36 7.10 -9.91
CA GLU A 58 9.17 8.20 -10.43
C GLU A 58 9.62 8.00 -11.89
N ILE A 59 9.50 6.77 -12.44
CA ILE A 59 9.96 6.51 -13.80
C ILE A 59 8.90 6.99 -14.81
N GLU A 60 9.32 7.94 -15.63
CA GLU A 60 8.59 8.44 -16.79
C GLU A 60 9.57 8.53 -17.96
N LEU A 61 9.18 7.98 -19.12
CA LEU A 61 10.04 7.93 -20.29
C LEU A 61 9.62 9.00 -21.31
N GLU A 62 10.61 9.57 -21.97
CA GLU A 62 10.41 10.65 -22.96
C GLU A 62 9.68 10.14 -24.21
N GLU A 63 9.96 8.90 -24.63
CA GLU A 63 9.34 8.27 -25.78
C GLU A 63 7.95 7.73 -25.39
N PRO A 64 6.83 8.22 -26.01
CA PRO A 64 5.49 7.92 -25.54
C PRO A 64 5.09 6.45 -25.61
N PHE A 65 5.50 5.72 -26.65
CA PHE A 65 5.14 4.31 -26.80
C PHE A 65 5.91 3.41 -25.82
N GLU A 66 7.19 3.71 -25.57
CA GLU A 66 7.96 3.03 -24.52
C GLU A 66 7.38 3.37 -23.13
N ASN A 67 6.98 4.63 -22.92
CA ASN A 67 6.38 5.04 -21.66
C ASN A 67 5.08 4.27 -21.35
N MET A 68 4.28 3.91 -22.35
CA MET A 68 3.11 3.04 -22.13
C MET A 68 3.51 1.70 -21.51
N GLY A 69 4.61 1.09 -21.98
CA GLY A 69 5.14 -0.14 -21.39
C GLY A 69 5.58 0.05 -19.94
N ALA A 70 6.29 1.13 -19.65
CA ALA A 70 6.70 1.49 -18.29
C ALA A 70 5.49 1.71 -17.39
N GLN A 71 4.45 2.45 -17.83
CA GLN A 71 3.25 2.70 -17.05
C GLN A 71 2.46 1.43 -16.73
N LEU A 72 2.39 0.45 -17.63
CA LEU A 72 1.75 -0.84 -17.38
C LEU A 72 2.44 -1.63 -16.26
N VAL A 73 3.77 -1.64 -16.21
CA VAL A 73 4.50 -2.31 -15.12
C VAL A 73 4.48 -1.48 -13.83
N LYS A 74 4.45 -0.16 -13.92
CA LYS A 74 4.20 0.72 -12.78
C LYS A 74 2.85 0.39 -12.10
N GLU A 75 1.81 0.07 -12.89
CA GLU A 75 0.52 -0.37 -12.36
C GLU A 75 0.65 -1.70 -11.60
N VAL A 76 1.45 -2.67 -12.10
CA VAL A 76 1.74 -3.93 -11.38
C VAL A 76 2.32 -3.65 -10.00
N SER A 77 3.34 -2.78 -9.94
CA SER A 77 3.99 -2.41 -8.68
C SER A 77 3.00 -1.74 -7.72
N SER A 78 2.25 -0.75 -8.21
CA SER A 78 1.27 -0.01 -7.39
C SER A 78 0.15 -0.92 -6.90
N LYS A 79 -0.40 -1.78 -7.77
CA LYS A 79 -1.47 -2.72 -7.38
C LYS A 79 -1.00 -3.74 -6.35
N THR A 80 0.24 -4.23 -6.47
CA THR A 80 0.81 -5.15 -5.48
C THR A 80 1.02 -4.46 -4.13
N ASN A 81 1.44 -3.20 -4.15
CA ASN A 81 1.52 -2.38 -2.94
C ASN A 81 0.14 -2.20 -2.28
N ASP A 82 -0.90 -1.91 -3.06
CA ASP A 82 -2.26 -1.73 -2.54
C ASP A 82 -2.82 -3.03 -1.94
N ASP A 83 -2.54 -4.19 -2.56
CA ASP A 83 -3.07 -5.48 -2.14
C ASP A 83 -2.32 -6.08 -0.93
N ALA A 84 -0.99 -5.93 -0.88
CA ALA A 84 -0.13 -6.63 0.07
C ALA A 84 0.87 -5.73 0.82
N GLY A 85 1.07 -4.49 0.38
CA GLY A 85 1.96 -3.51 1.00
C GLY A 85 3.46 -3.80 0.86
N ASP A 86 3.83 -4.92 0.22
CA ASP A 86 5.21 -5.36 -0.03
C ASP A 86 5.26 -6.21 -1.32
N GLY A 87 6.46 -6.65 -1.74
CA GLY A 87 6.66 -7.52 -2.91
C GLY A 87 6.59 -6.79 -4.26
N THR A 88 6.61 -5.48 -4.27
CA THR A 88 6.50 -4.63 -5.47
C THR A 88 7.64 -4.87 -6.46
N THR A 89 8.86 -5.06 -5.97
CA THR A 89 10.04 -5.42 -6.78
C THR A 89 9.89 -6.79 -7.42
N THR A 90 9.43 -7.79 -6.67
CA THR A 90 9.20 -9.15 -7.16
C THR A 90 8.11 -9.18 -8.23
N ALA A 91 7.01 -8.45 -8.02
CA ALA A 91 5.93 -8.34 -8.99
C ALA A 91 6.39 -7.69 -10.31
N THR A 92 7.17 -6.62 -10.23
CA THR A 92 7.79 -5.94 -11.37
C THR A 92 8.72 -6.88 -12.17
N LEU A 93 9.56 -7.64 -11.47
CA LEU A 93 10.45 -8.63 -12.07
C LEU A 93 9.69 -9.75 -12.77
N LEU A 94 8.67 -10.30 -12.11
CA LEU A 94 7.81 -11.36 -12.69
C LEU A 94 7.07 -10.87 -13.93
N ALA A 95 6.56 -9.63 -13.92
CA ALA A 95 5.93 -9.03 -15.11
C ALA A 95 6.91 -8.91 -16.26
N GLN A 96 8.14 -8.45 -16.02
CA GLN A 96 9.20 -8.41 -17.03
C GLN A 96 9.49 -9.81 -17.58
N ALA A 97 9.64 -10.81 -16.72
CA ALA A 97 9.95 -12.19 -17.12
C ALA A 97 8.85 -12.79 -18.00
N LEU A 98 7.59 -12.65 -17.56
CA LEU A 98 6.42 -13.14 -18.30
C LEU A 98 6.30 -12.48 -19.69
N VAL A 99 6.46 -11.15 -19.76
CA VAL A 99 6.40 -10.42 -21.02
C VAL A 99 7.56 -10.82 -21.92
N ARG A 100 8.80 -10.86 -21.43
CA ARG A 100 9.99 -11.22 -22.22
C ARG A 100 9.89 -12.62 -22.81
N GLU A 101 9.49 -13.61 -22.02
CA GLU A 101 9.31 -14.98 -22.53
C GLU A 101 8.07 -15.10 -23.42
N GLY A 102 6.99 -14.40 -23.07
CA GLY A 102 5.76 -14.38 -23.89
C GLY A 102 5.97 -13.77 -25.26
N MET A 103 6.64 -12.62 -25.35
CA MET A 103 6.92 -11.93 -26.62
C MET A 103 7.75 -12.77 -27.58
N LYS A 104 8.73 -13.54 -27.10
CA LYS A 104 9.52 -14.48 -27.95
C LYS A 104 8.61 -15.52 -28.61
N ASN A 105 7.66 -16.06 -27.87
CA ASN A 105 6.75 -17.09 -28.36
C ASN A 105 5.67 -16.53 -29.30
N VAL A 106 5.12 -15.35 -28.99
CA VAL A 106 4.17 -14.65 -29.86
C VAL A 106 4.83 -14.23 -31.17
N ALA A 107 6.07 -13.72 -31.13
CA ALA A 107 6.85 -13.44 -32.34
C ALA A 107 7.14 -14.70 -33.17
N ALA A 108 7.25 -15.87 -32.53
CA ALA A 108 7.40 -17.16 -33.22
C ALA A 108 6.09 -17.73 -33.78
N GLY A 109 4.96 -17.04 -33.61
CA GLY A 109 3.66 -17.39 -34.18
C GLY A 109 2.68 -18.09 -33.25
N ALA A 110 2.96 -18.18 -31.96
CA ALA A 110 2.01 -18.69 -30.98
C ALA A 110 0.77 -17.77 -30.88
N ASN A 111 -0.42 -18.36 -30.74
CA ASN A 111 -1.66 -17.60 -30.59
C ASN A 111 -1.73 -16.95 -29.22
N PRO A 112 -1.64 -15.60 -29.13
CA PRO A 112 -1.56 -14.90 -27.84
C PRO A 112 -2.81 -15.10 -26.97
N MET A 113 -3.98 -15.32 -27.56
CA MET A 113 -5.22 -15.54 -26.81
C MET A 113 -5.23 -16.91 -26.12
N VAL A 114 -4.64 -17.95 -26.74
CA VAL A 114 -4.51 -19.28 -26.15
C VAL A 114 -3.36 -19.31 -25.14
N VAL A 115 -2.23 -18.69 -25.47
CA VAL A 115 -1.09 -18.49 -24.54
C VAL A 115 -1.55 -17.83 -23.24
N LYS A 116 -2.36 -16.77 -23.32
CA LYS A 116 -2.96 -16.11 -22.15
C LYS A 116 -3.73 -17.09 -21.25
N ASN A 117 -4.50 -18.01 -21.84
CA ASN A 117 -5.25 -19.01 -21.06
C ASN A 117 -4.30 -19.99 -20.36
N GLY A 118 -3.21 -20.38 -21.01
CA GLY A 118 -2.15 -21.21 -20.43
C GLY A 118 -1.45 -20.50 -19.26
N ILE A 119 -1.12 -19.20 -19.42
CA ILE A 119 -0.54 -18.37 -18.36
C ILE A 119 -1.50 -18.31 -17.17
N LYS A 120 -2.78 -18.02 -17.41
CA LYS A 120 -3.78 -17.94 -16.34
C LYS A 120 -3.87 -19.24 -15.55
N ALA A 121 -4.03 -20.38 -16.23
CA ALA A 121 -4.14 -21.68 -15.56
C ALA A 121 -2.87 -22.03 -14.76
N ALA A 122 -1.69 -21.70 -15.28
CA ALA A 122 -0.42 -21.92 -14.59
C ALA A 122 -0.29 -21.06 -13.33
N VAL A 123 -0.70 -19.80 -13.40
CA VAL A 123 -0.71 -18.88 -12.23
C VAL A 123 -1.72 -19.34 -11.19
N ASP A 124 -2.92 -19.75 -11.60
CA ASP A 124 -3.92 -20.28 -10.67
C ASP A 124 -3.40 -21.52 -9.93
N ALA A 125 -2.67 -22.40 -10.63
CA ALA A 125 -2.02 -23.58 -10.03
C ALA A 125 -0.89 -23.20 -9.06
N ALA A 126 -0.06 -22.20 -9.42
CA ALA A 126 1.01 -21.69 -8.56
C ALA A 126 0.42 -21.06 -7.28
N VAL A 127 -0.61 -20.25 -7.41
CA VAL A 127 -1.32 -19.62 -6.26
C VAL A 127 -1.91 -20.68 -5.33
N ALA A 128 -2.56 -21.70 -5.87
CA ALA A 128 -3.06 -22.83 -5.07
C ALA A 128 -1.92 -23.56 -4.33
N GLY A 129 -0.74 -23.68 -4.96
CA GLY A 129 0.46 -24.22 -4.35
C GLY A 129 0.93 -23.39 -3.16
N ILE A 130 1.07 -22.08 -3.34
CA ILE A 130 1.46 -21.13 -2.29
C ILE A 130 0.51 -21.21 -1.09
N GLN A 131 -0.80 -21.19 -1.35
CA GLN A 131 -1.81 -21.27 -0.29
C GLN A 131 -1.76 -22.58 0.48
N LYS A 132 -1.44 -23.68 -0.21
CA LYS A 132 -1.34 -25.01 0.42
C LYS A 132 -0.12 -25.14 1.33
N GLU A 133 1.01 -24.56 0.95
CA GLU A 133 2.28 -24.62 1.72
C GLU A 133 2.34 -23.53 2.81
N SER A 134 1.41 -22.57 2.80
CA SER A 134 1.35 -21.50 3.79
C SER A 134 1.14 -22.04 5.20
N LYS A 135 1.91 -21.51 6.15
CA LYS A 135 1.83 -21.81 7.58
C LYS A 135 1.33 -20.58 8.33
N ALA A 136 0.33 -20.75 9.18
CA ALA A 136 -0.14 -19.66 10.04
C ALA A 136 0.99 -19.14 10.93
N VAL A 137 1.02 -17.82 11.11
CA VAL A 137 1.97 -17.17 12.04
C VAL A 137 1.67 -17.58 13.47
N SER A 138 2.66 -18.07 14.18
CA SER A 138 2.54 -18.55 15.55
C SER A 138 3.42 -17.73 16.52
N GLY A 139 2.90 -16.58 16.95
CA GLY A 139 3.54 -15.77 17.99
C GLY A 139 4.51 -14.70 17.49
N SER A 140 5.13 -14.04 18.45
CA SER A 140 5.97 -12.84 18.25
C SER A 140 7.26 -13.15 17.46
N ASP A 141 7.81 -14.37 17.57
CA ASP A 141 9.04 -14.74 16.88
C ASP A 141 8.87 -14.82 15.36
N ASP A 142 7.74 -15.36 14.86
CA ASP A 142 7.47 -15.41 13.43
C ASP A 142 7.22 -14.01 12.87
N ILE A 143 6.53 -13.16 13.63
CA ILE A 143 6.35 -11.74 13.32
C ILE A 143 7.69 -11.03 13.18
N ALA A 144 8.60 -11.24 14.16
CA ALA A 144 9.93 -10.65 14.12
C ALA A 144 10.75 -11.13 12.92
N ARG A 145 10.64 -12.42 12.53
CA ARG A 145 11.32 -12.96 11.33
C ARG A 145 10.83 -12.32 10.05
N VAL A 146 9.51 -12.23 9.85
CA VAL A 146 8.92 -11.56 8.67
C VAL A 146 9.38 -10.11 8.58
N ALA A 147 9.25 -9.37 9.67
CA ALA A 147 9.65 -7.97 9.71
C ALA A 147 11.15 -7.78 9.50
N THR A 148 12.00 -8.69 10.03
CA THR A 148 13.46 -8.67 9.82
C THR A 148 13.83 -8.90 8.36
N VAL A 149 13.16 -9.84 7.68
CA VAL A 149 13.44 -10.13 6.27
C VAL A 149 13.03 -8.95 5.39
N SER A 150 11.85 -8.39 5.61
CA SER A 150 11.36 -7.24 4.84
C SER A 150 12.18 -5.97 5.10
N ALA A 151 12.48 -5.66 6.38
CA ALA A 151 13.30 -4.50 6.74
C ALA A 151 14.80 -4.69 6.49
N ALA A 152 15.27 -5.92 6.26
CA ALA A 152 16.70 -6.28 6.25
C ALA A 152 17.45 -5.81 7.52
N ASP A 153 16.75 -5.74 8.67
CA ASP A 153 17.25 -5.22 9.95
C ASP A 153 16.56 -5.93 11.12
N GLU A 154 17.35 -6.69 11.92
CA GLU A 154 16.84 -7.44 13.06
C GLU A 154 16.29 -6.53 14.17
N THR A 155 16.85 -5.34 14.32
CA THR A 155 16.40 -4.37 15.34
C THR A 155 14.99 -3.87 14.99
N VAL A 156 14.75 -3.59 13.73
CA VAL A 156 13.43 -3.19 13.22
C VAL A 156 12.44 -4.34 13.39
N GLY A 157 12.86 -5.58 13.06
CA GLY A 157 12.02 -6.76 13.23
C GLY A 157 11.52 -6.96 14.65
N LYS A 158 12.41 -6.84 15.63
CA LYS A 158 12.06 -6.92 17.06
C LYS A 158 11.14 -5.80 17.50
N LEU A 159 11.39 -4.58 17.03
CA LEU A 159 10.57 -3.41 17.36
C LEU A 159 9.13 -3.57 16.85
N ILE A 160 8.96 -4.08 15.63
CA ILE A 160 7.62 -4.33 15.06
C ILE A 160 6.90 -5.43 15.80
N ALA A 161 7.59 -6.52 16.14
CA ALA A 161 7.00 -7.61 16.93
C ALA A 161 6.54 -7.12 18.32
N GLU A 162 7.36 -6.32 18.99
CA GLU A 162 7.01 -5.70 20.27
C GLU A 162 5.81 -4.72 20.12
N ALA A 163 5.76 -3.94 19.05
CA ALA A 163 4.65 -3.06 18.75
C ALA A 163 3.34 -3.84 18.57
N MET A 164 3.36 -4.92 17.79
CA MET A 164 2.20 -5.78 17.55
C MET A 164 1.72 -6.50 18.82
N GLU A 165 2.63 -6.93 19.67
CA GLU A 165 2.28 -7.55 20.94
C GLU A 165 1.57 -6.58 21.88
N LYS A 166 2.01 -5.31 21.89
CA LYS A 166 1.42 -4.26 22.75
C LYS A 166 0.01 -3.84 22.33
N VAL A 167 -0.30 -3.84 21.03
CA VAL A 167 -1.60 -3.36 20.52
C VAL A 167 -2.58 -4.47 20.16
N SER A 168 -2.23 -5.74 20.38
CA SER A 168 -3.00 -6.92 19.95
C SER A 168 -3.07 -7.11 18.42
N ALA A 169 -3.64 -8.25 17.98
CA ALA A 169 -3.71 -8.61 16.55
C ALA A 169 -4.48 -7.61 15.68
N ASP A 170 -5.50 -6.95 16.23
CA ASP A 170 -6.32 -5.95 15.55
C ASP A 170 -5.82 -4.50 15.79
N GLY A 171 -4.68 -4.35 16.46
CA GLY A 171 -4.13 -3.05 16.82
C GLY A 171 -3.53 -2.30 15.64
N VAL A 172 -3.55 -0.99 15.74
CA VAL A 172 -3.03 -0.09 14.71
C VAL A 172 -1.59 0.29 15.03
N ILE A 173 -0.72 0.20 14.04
CA ILE A 173 0.66 0.68 14.14
C ILE A 173 0.84 1.77 13.08
N THR A 174 1.34 2.92 13.51
CA THR A 174 1.70 4.06 12.65
C THR A 174 3.19 4.31 12.70
N VAL A 175 3.73 4.87 11.63
CA VAL A 175 5.15 5.23 11.52
C VAL A 175 5.26 6.74 11.38
N GLU A 176 6.01 7.37 12.28
CA GLU A 176 6.23 8.81 12.32
C GLU A 176 7.72 9.14 12.33
N GLU A 177 8.05 10.35 11.98
CA GLU A 177 9.43 10.86 12.06
C GLU A 177 9.75 11.27 13.50
N SER A 178 10.88 10.79 14.02
CA SER A 178 11.40 11.20 15.32
C SER A 178 12.16 12.53 15.21
N LYS A 179 12.10 13.32 16.27
CA LYS A 179 12.98 14.50 16.42
C LYS A 179 14.37 14.13 16.97
N THR A 180 14.57 12.87 17.35
CA THR A 180 15.83 12.34 17.88
C THR A 180 16.43 11.32 16.89
N ALA A 181 17.71 10.98 17.07
CA ALA A 181 18.35 9.95 16.24
C ALA A 181 17.92 8.52 16.57
N GLU A 182 17.21 8.31 17.68
CA GLU A 182 16.77 6.99 18.12
C GLU A 182 15.40 6.64 17.54
N THR A 183 15.25 5.37 17.13
CA THR A 183 13.95 4.80 16.75
C THR A 183 13.32 4.17 17.98
N THR A 184 12.09 4.57 18.30
CA THR A 184 11.36 4.13 19.49
C THR A 184 9.93 3.72 19.14
N CYS A 185 9.31 2.89 19.98
CA CYS A 185 7.90 2.53 19.89
C CYS A 185 7.17 2.89 21.17
N GLU A 186 6.11 3.67 21.05
CA GLU A 186 5.21 4.01 22.16
C GLU A 186 3.77 3.62 21.81
N VAL A 187 2.98 3.29 22.81
CA VAL A 187 1.54 3.06 22.65
C VAL A 187 0.80 4.27 23.20
N VAL A 188 -0.06 4.84 22.39
CA VAL A 188 -0.87 6.01 22.73
C VAL A 188 -2.35 5.69 22.55
N GLU A 189 -3.21 6.50 23.16
CA GLU A 189 -4.65 6.39 22.98
C GLU A 189 -5.03 6.79 21.55
N GLY A 190 -5.84 5.97 20.89
CA GLY A 190 -6.19 6.20 19.50
C GLY A 190 -7.09 5.10 18.96
N MET A 191 -7.59 5.30 17.75
CA MET A 191 -8.41 4.31 17.06
C MET A 191 -8.35 4.43 15.55
N GLN A 192 -8.64 3.32 14.87
CA GLN A 192 -8.88 3.29 13.42
C GLN A 192 -10.32 2.91 13.12
N PHE A 193 -10.87 3.51 12.06
CA PHE A 193 -12.14 3.06 11.47
C PHE A 193 -12.11 3.09 9.94
N ASP A 194 -12.94 2.22 9.34
CA ASP A 194 -12.93 1.89 7.92
C ASP A 194 -13.73 2.92 7.10
N ARG A 195 -13.28 4.16 7.09
CA ARG A 195 -13.77 5.25 6.25
C ARG A 195 -12.61 6.18 5.92
N GLY A 196 -12.44 6.45 4.64
CA GLY A 196 -11.41 7.37 4.16
C GLY A 196 -11.95 8.73 3.78
N TYR A 197 -11.11 9.52 3.13
CA TYR A 197 -11.48 10.86 2.66
C TYR A 197 -12.59 10.82 1.60
N ILE A 198 -13.46 11.82 1.61
CA ILE A 198 -14.57 11.95 0.63
C ILE A 198 -14.05 12.27 -0.77
N SER A 199 -12.93 12.96 -0.89
CA SER A 199 -12.33 13.34 -2.16
C SER A 199 -10.80 13.20 -2.16
N PRO A 200 -10.20 12.65 -3.23
CA PRO A 200 -8.75 12.57 -3.38
C PRO A 200 -8.04 13.94 -3.33
N TYR A 201 -8.75 15.02 -3.67
CA TYR A 201 -8.20 16.37 -3.58
C TYR A 201 -7.97 16.86 -2.14
N MET A 202 -8.38 16.08 -1.13
CA MET A 202 -8.14 16.37 0.29
C MET A 202 -6.80 15.86 0.81
N VAL A 203 -6.05 15.10 0.04
CA VAL A 203 -4.74 14.57 0.46
C VAL A 203 -3.73 15.69 0.70
N THR A 204 -2.85 15.49 1.67
CA THR A 204 -1.71 16.38 1.95
C THR A 204 -0.41 15.83 1.39
N ASP A 205 -0.34 14.49 1.24
CA ASP A 205 0.74 13.76 0.59
C ASP A 205 0.16 13.08 -0.67
N THR A 206 0.52 13.62 -1.83
CA THR A 206 0.04 13.12 -3.13
C THR A 206 0.73 11.84 -3.56
N ASP A 207 1.94 11.57 -3.08
CA ASP A 207 2.71 10.38 -3.44
C ASP A 207 2.13 9.14 -2.76
N LYS A 208 1.74 9.29 -1.49
CA LYS A 208 1.09 8.22 -0.70
C LYS A 208 -0.44 8.25 -0.79
N MET A 209 -1.02 9.26 -1.43
CA MET A 209 -2.48 9.49 -1.45
C MET A 209 -3.09 9.51 -0.04
N GLU A 210 -2.43 10.18 0.89
CA GLU A 210 -2.83 10.29 2.29
C GLU A 210 -3.00 11.75 2.72
N ALA A 211 -3.90 11.97 3.66
CA ALA A 211 -4.01 13.25 4.36
C ALA A 211 -3.53 13.07 5.80
N VAL A 212 -2.46 13.77 6.17
CA VAL A 212 -1.90 13.77 7.53
C VAL A 212 -2.05 15.17 8.12
N LEU A 213 -2.79 15.25 9.20
CA LEU A 213 -3.08 16.50 9.91
C LEU A 213 -2.56 16.39 11.35
N ASP A 214 -1.50 17.13 11.65
CA ASP A 214 -1.01 17.26 13.04
C ASP A 214 -1.79 18.34 13.78
N ASP A 215 -2.01 18.15 15.08
CA ASP A 215 -2.77 19.02 15.97
C ASP A 215 -4.16 19.37 15.43
N ALA A 216 -4.84 18.35 14.90
CA ALA A 216 -6.11 18.51 14.23
C ALA A 216 -7.28 18.76 15.20
N LYS A 217 -8.16 19.67 14.83
CA LYS A 217 -9.50 19.79 15.41
C LYS A 217 -10.46 18.87 14.66
N ILE A 218 -11.39 18.25 15.38
CA ILE A 218 -12.29 17.23 14.84
C ILE A 218 -13.74 17.62 15.09
N LEU A 219 -14.48 17.93 14.02
CA LEU A 219 -15.93 18.08 14.07
C LEU A 219 -16.57 16.71 13.90
N ILE A 220 -17.44 16.35 14.83
CA ILE A 220 -18.11 15.04 14.86
C ILE A 220 -19.61 15.26 14.79
N THR A 221 -20.28 14.74 13.77
CA THR A 221 -21.73 14.88 13.59
C THR A 221 -22.34 13.68 12.89
N ASP A 222 -23.57 13.36 13.23
CA ASP A 222 -24.41 12.38 12.53
C ASP A 222 -25.21 13.01 11.39
N LYS A 223 -25.08 14.33 11.19
CA LYS A 223 -25.80 15.08 10.15
C LYS A 223 -25.04 15.08 8.83
N LYS A 224 -25.80 15.29 7.77
CA LYS A 224 -25.27 15.54 6.43
C LYS A 224 -24.98 17.03 6.25
N ILE A 225 -23.85 17.36 5.65
CA ILE A 225 -23.44 18.75 5.39
C ILE A 225 -23.51 19.01 3.90
N SER A 226 -24.52 19.75 3.45
CA SER A 226 -24.74 20.07 2.02
C SER A 226 -24.50 21.54 1.72
N THR A 227 -24.74 22.44 2.69
CA THR A 227 -24.58 23.89 2.55
C THR A 227 -23.43 24.38 3.43
N VAL A 228 -22.66 25.34 2.93
CA VAL A 228 -21.54 25.90 3.70
C VAL A 228 -22.00 26.74 4.89
N GLN A 229 -23.19 27.35 4.78
CA GLN A 229 -23.76 28.18 5.82
C GLN A 229 -23.94 27.45 7.14
N ASP A 230 -24.19 26.14 7.11
CA ASP A 230 -24.39 25.33 8.30
C ASP A 230 -23.14 25.24 9.18
N ILE A 231 -21.96 25.39 8.58
CA ILE A 231 -20.66 25.26 9.25
C ILE A 231 -19.79 26.51 9.13
N LEU A 232 -20.27 27.55 8.45
CA LEU A 232 -19.48 28.74 8.15
C LEU A 232 -18.90 29.41 9.40
N PRO A 233 -19.66 29.65 10.49
CA PRO A 233 -19.11 30.27 11.70
C PRO A 233 -17.96 29.46 12.32
N LEU A 234 -18.06 28.13 12.25
CA LEU A 234 -17.02 27.22 12.73
C LEU A 234 -15.78 27.27 11.84
N LEU A 235 -15.96 27.24 10.51
CA LEU A 235 -14.85 27.33 9.54
C LEU A 235 -14.09 28.65 9.71
N GLU A 236 -14.78 29.77 9.89
CA GLU A 236 -14.16 31.08 10.14
C GLU A 236 -13.37 31.08 11.45
N ALA A 237 -13.90 30.47 12.52
CA ALA A 237 -13.22 30.36 13.80
C ALA A 237 -11.95 29.50 13.71
N VAL A 238 -12.00 28.36 13.02
CA VAL A 238 -10.86 27.48 12.78
C VAL A 238 -9.80 28.19 11.95
N LEU A 239 -10.20 28.86 10.87
CA LEU A 239 -9.31 29.62 9.98
C LEU A 239 -8.61 30.76 10.74
N LYS A 240 -9.35 31.54 11.53
CA LYS A 240 -8.80 32.65 12.32
C LYS A 240 -7.73 32.19 13.33
N ASN A 241 -7.86 30.97 13.84
CA ASN A 241 -6.90 30.37 14.76
C ASN A 241 -5.78 29.60 14.04
N GLY A 242 -5.76 29.55 12.70
CA GLY A 242 -4.75 28.84 11.91
C GLY A 242 -4.74 27.33 12.16
N GLN A 243 -5.88 26.73 12.54
CA GLN A 243 -5.97 25.31 12.90
C GLN A 243 -6.40 24.46 11.71
N LYS A 244 -5.99 23.18 11.73
CA LYS A 244 -6.40 22.17 10.75
C LYS A 244 -7.70 21.50 11.23
N LEU A 245 -8.60 21.17 10.30
CA LEU A 245 -9.89 20.58 10.64
C LEU A 245 -10.10 19.23 9.97
N VAL A 246 -10.57 18.27 10.74
CA VAL A 246 -11.17 17.01 10.24
C VAL A 246 -12.67 17.08 10.49
N ILE A 247 -13.47 16.80 9.47
CA ILE A 247 -14.92 16.74 9.58
C ILE A 247 -15.34 15.28 9.42
N ILE A 248 -15.91 14.71 10.49
CA ILE A 248 -16.52 13.39 10.48
C ILE A 248 -18.04 13.59 10.51
N ALA A 249 -18.70 13.35 9.36
CA ALA A 249 -20.11 13.60 9.17
C ALA A 249 -20.78 12.42 8.46
N GLU A 250 -22.11 12.32 8.50
CA GLU A 250 -22.81 11.31 7.69
C GLU A 250 -22.39 11.38 6.22
N ASP A 251 -22.39 12.59 5.65
CA ASP A 251 -21.83 12.89 4.35
C ASP A 251 -21.50 14.39 4.27
N VAL A 252 -20.56 14.75 3.39
CA VAL A 252 -20.30 16.14 3.00
C VAL A 252 -20.39 16.24 1.49
N GLU A 253 -21.34 17.03 0.99
CA GLU A 253 -21.64 17.09 -0.44
C GLU A 253 -22.00 18.50 -0.91
N GLY A 254 -22.33 18.62 -2.20
CA GLY A 254 -22.87 19.86 -2.79
C GLY A 254 -21.95 21.07 -2.63
N GLU A 255 -22.55 22.19 -2.27
CA GLU A 255 -21.87 23.49 -2.10
C GLU A 255 -20.81 23.44 -0.99
N ALA A 256 -21.09 22.74 0.14
CA ALA A 256 -20.16 22.63 1.25
C ALA A 256 -18.85 21.97 0.82
N LEU A 257 -18.93 20.81 0.14
CA LEU A 257 -17.78 20.10 -0.36
C LEU A 257 -16.97 20.93 -1.35
N GLN A 258 -17.63 21.56 -2.32
CA GLN A 258 -16.98 22.39 -3.33
C GLN A 258 -16.22 23.56 -2.70
N THR A 259 -16.84 24.24 -1.73
CA THR A 259 -16.23 25.37 -1.02
C THR A 259 -15.01 24.95 -0.21
N ILE A 260 -15.10 23.83 0.52
CA ILE A 260 -13.97 23.29 1.29
C ILE A 260 -12.81 22.92 0.35
N LEU A 261 -13.08 22.20 -0.74
CA LEU A 261 -12.07 21.80 -1.71
C LEU A 261 -11.38 23.00 -2.37
N LEU A 262 -12.17 24.01 -2.78
CA LEU A 262 -11.62 25.21 -3.41
C LEU A 262 -10.68 25.98 -2.46
N ASN A 263 -11.05 26.14 -1.21
CA ASN A 263 -10.22 26.82 -0.21
C ASN A 263 -8.96 26.00 0.13
N LYS A 264 -9.07 24.68 0.21
CA LYS A 264 -7.91 23.80 0.39
C LYS A 264 -6.95 23.91 -0.79
N LEU A 265 -7.43 23.85 -2.04
CA LEU A 265 -6.61 23.99 -3.24
C LEU A 265 -5.92 25.37 -3.35
N ARG A 266 -6.55 26.41 -2.83
CA ARG A 266 -5.95 27.76 -2.71
C ARG A 266 -4.94 27.87 -1.57
N GLY A 267 -4.77 26.83 -0.74
CA GLY A 267 -3.86 26.85 0.40
C GLY A 267 -4.32 27.74 1.57
N THR A 268 -5.56 28.22 1.56
CA THR A 268 -6.10 29.09 2.61
C THR A 268 -6.53 28.31 3.85
N PHE A 269 -6.88 27.02 3.68
CA PHE A 269 -7.47 26.21 4.74
C PHE A 269 -7.14 24.72 4.56
N THR A 270 -6.66 24.08 5.60
CA THR A 270 -6.40 22.62 5.59
C THR A 270 -7.56 21.90 6.26
N CYS A 271 -8.35 21.21 5.45
CA CYS A 271 -9.50 20.44 5.92
C CYS A 271 -9.59 19.10 5.20
N VAL A 272 -9.99 18.07 5.94
CA VAL A 272 -10.31 16.74 5.41
C VAL A 272 -11.68 16.33 5.88
N CYS A 273 -12.53 15.87 4.96
CA CYS A 273 -13.86 15.37 5.26
C CYS A 273 -13.89 13.85 5.10
N VAL A 274 -14.45 13.18 6.09
CA VAL A 274 -14.56 11.73 6.20
C VAL A 274 -16.01 11.36 6.49
N LYS A 275 -16.49 10.28 5.90
CA LYS A 275 -17.82 9.75 6.24
C LYS A 275 -17.80 9.09 7.61
N ALA A 276 -18.83 9.32 8.39
CA ALA A 276 -19.01 8.67 9.68
C ALA A 276 -19.04 7.14 9.56
N PRO A 277 -18.34 6.41 10.44
CA PRO A 277 -18.36 4.95 10.43
C PRO A 277 -19.72 4.39 10.87
N GLY A 278 -20.06 3.21 10.38
CA GLY A 278 -21.31 2.52 10.72
C GLY A 278 -22.56 3.10 10.05
N PHE A 279 -23.71 2.55 10.41
CA PHE A 279 -25.04 2.96 9.93
C PHE A 279 -26.06 2.91 11.08
N GLY A 280 -27.09 3.77 11.02
CA GLY A 280 -28.15 3.83 12.02
C GLY A 280 -27.62 4.09 13.44
N ASP A 281 -28.13 3.34 14.42
CA ASP A 281 -27.75 3.51 15.83
C ASP A 281 -26.28 3.17 16.09
N ARG A 282 -25.70 2.23 15.34
CA ARG A 282 -24.27 1.90 15.43
C ARG A 282 -23.39 3.10 15.04
N ARG A 283 -23.80 3.92 14.06
CA ARG A 283 -23.11 5.16 13.70
C ARG A 283 -23.05 6.12 14.89
N LYS A 284 -24.18 6.30 15.60
CA LYS A 284 -24.25 7.17 16.78
C LYS A 284 -23.29 6.72 17.87
N ASP A 285 -23.27 5.42 18.11
CA ASP A 285 -22.37 4.81 19.09
C ASP A 285 -20.89 5.00 18.74
N MET A 286 -20.53 4.78 17.45
CA MET A 286 -19.14 4.97 17.01
C MET A 286 -18.72 6.44 17.03
N LEU A 287 -19.62 7.37 16.68
CA LEU A 287 -19.36 8.80 16.80
C LEU A 287 -19.15 9.21 18.25
N GLN A 288 -19.92 8.63 19.18
CA GLN A 288 -19.73 8.87 20.61
C GLN A 288 -18.40 8.31 21.11
N ASP A 289 -17.94 7.16 20.60
CA ASP A 289 -16.64 6.60 20.94
C ASP A 289 -15.50 7.54 20.47
N ILE A 290 -15.61 8.06 19.24
CA ILE A 290 -14.67 9.05 18.70
C ILE A 290 -14.68 10.33 19.55
N ALA A 291 -15.87 10.81 19.96
CA ALA A 291 -15.99 12.00 20.78
C ALA A 291 -15.32 11.83 22.15
N VAL A 292 -15.53 10.70 22.82
CA VAL A 292 -14.88 10.39 24.10
C VAL A 292 -13.36 10.30 23.93
N LEU A 293 -12.89 9.64 22.87
CA LEU A 293 -11.46 9.49 22.59
C LEU A 293 -10.76 10.84 22.34
N THR A 294 -11.45 11.77 21.68
CA THR A 294 -10.85 13.04 21.25
C THR A 294 -11.19 14.22 22.16
N GLY A 295 -11.99 13.98 23.22
CA GLY A 295 -12.47 15.02 24.11
C GLY A 295 -13.44 16.00 23.46
N GLY A 296 -14.11 15.59 22.37
CA GLY A 296 -15.10 16.39 21.65
C GLY A 296 -16.53 16.04 22.02
N GLN A 297 -17.46 16.66 21.31
CA GLN A 297 -18.90 16.44 21.46
C GLN A 297 -19.52 16.09 20.10
N VAL A 298 -20.42 15.10 20.07
CA VAL A 298 -21.20 14.79 18.87
C VAL A 298 -22.27 15.86 18.67
N ILE A 299 -22.25 16.51 17.50
CA ILE A 299 -23.30 17.45 17.12
C ILE A 299 -24.44 16.65 16.49
N THR A 300 -25.50 16.41 17.25
CA THR A 300 -26.64 15.62 16.84
C THR A 300 -27.95 16.26 17.29
N SER A 301 -29.02 16.03 16.50
CA SER A 301 -30.37 16.49 16.85
C SER A 301 -30.92 15.82 18.10
N ASP A 302 -30.44 14.62 18.44
CA ASP A 302 -30.86 13.90 19.65
C ASP A 302 -30.46 14.66 20.94
N LEU A 303 -29.41 15.47 20.86
CA LEU A 303 -28.95 16.36 21.95
C LEU A 303 -29.47 17.80 21.76
N GLY A 304 -30.32 18.06 20.76
CA GLY A 304 -30.83 19.41 20.45
C GLY A 304 -29.76 20.34 19.85
N LEU A 305 -28.65 19.79 19.31
CA LEU A 305 -27.56 20.58 18.76
C LEU A 305 -27.70 20.71 17.25
N GLU A 306 -27.52 21.94 16.74
CA GLU A 306 -27.46 22.24 15.32
C GLU A 306 -26.02 22.53 14.89
N LEU A 307 -25.66 22.21 13.63
CA LEU A 307 -24.33 22.49 13.09
C LEU A 307 -23.92 23.97 13.18
N LYS A 308 -24.89 24.87 12.98
CA LYS A 308 -24.68 26.32 13.07
C LYS A 308 -24.29 26.81 14.48
N ASP A 309 -24.63 26.03 15.50
CA ASP A 309 -24.35 26.34 16.90
C ASP A 309 -23.03 25.70 17.37
N ALA A 310 -22.33 24.98 16.49
CA ALA A 310 -21.06 24.32 16.79
C ALA A 310 -19.98 25.37 17.12
N THR A 311 -19.31 25.18 18.24
CA THR A 311 -18.22 26.04 18.71
C THR A 311 -16.88 25.29 18.76
N MET A 312 -15.79 26.04 18.82
CA MET A 312 -14.44 25.48 18.95
C MET A 312 -14.27 24.56 20.17
N GLN A 313 -15.04 24.77 21.24
CA GLN A 313 -14.99 23.98 22.47
C GLN A 313 -15.66 22.60 22.32
N MET A 314 -16.55 22.45 21.34
CA MET A 314 -17.22 21.19 21.04
C MET A 314 -16.38 20.29 20.13
N LEU A 315 -15.32 20.83 19.53
CA LEU A 315 -14.43 20.06 18.66
C LEU A 315 -13.55 19.13 19.46
N GLY A 316 -13.45 17.89 19.01
CA GLY A 316 -12.40 16.98 19.44
C GLY A 316 -11.02 17.46 19.02
N THR A 317 -9.99 16.91 19.64
CA THR A 317 -8.59 17.20 19.31
C THR A 317 -7.80 15.90 19.29
N ALA A 318 -6.87 15.77 18.36
CA ALA A 318 -5.89 14.69 18.35
C ALA A 318 -4.53 15.25 17.92
N ARG A 319 -3.45 14.64 18.41
CA ARG A 319 -2.09 14.99 18.03
C ARG A 319 -1.88 14.80 16.54
N GLN A 320 -2.42 13.70 15.98
CA GLN A 320 -2.38 13.47 14.52
C GLN A 320 -3.64 12.74 14.08
N VAL A 321 -4.13 13.09 12.90
CA VAL A 321 -5.15 12.32 12.17
C VAL A 321 -4.59 11.98 10.79
N LYS A 322 -4.54 10.69 10.49
CA LYS A 322 -4.11 10.15 9.19
C LYS A 322 -5.31 9.56 8.46
N VAL A 323 -5.58 10.04 7.27
CA VAL A 323 -6.71 9.61 6.45
C VAL A 323 -6.21 9.08 5.10
N THR A 324 -6.54 7.84 4.80
CA THR A 324 -6.29 7.21 3.51
C THR A 324 -7.58 7.16 2.69
N LYS A 325 -7.56 6.51 1.55
CA LYS A 325 -8.75 6.27 0.73
C LYS A 325 -9.84 5.45 1.46
N GLU A 326 -9.43 4.56 2.35
CA GLU A 326 -10.33 3.57 2.97
C GLU A 326 -10.42 3.70 4.49
N ASN A 327 -9.41 4.25 5.13
CA ASN A 327 -9.27 4.26 6.58
C ASN A 327 -8.97 5.65 7.13
N THR A 328 -9.42 5.88 8.37
CA THR A 328 -9.05 7.03 9.20
C THR A 328 -8.45 6.52 10.50
N ILE A 329 -7.27 7.01 10.85
CA ILE A 329 -6.55 6.72 12.09
C ILE A 329 -6.45 8.00 12.91
N ILE A 330 -6.94 7.94 14.13
CA ILE A 330 -6.81 9.02 15.14
C ILE A 330 -5.72 8.58 16.12
N VAL A 331 -4.66 9.37 16.23
CA VAL A 331 -3.51 9.09 17.06
C VAL A 331 -3.45 10.11 18.21
N ASP A 332 -3.36 9.62 19.44
CA ASP A 332 -3.22 10.43 20.63
C ASP A 332 -4.34 11.46 20.74
N GLY A 333 -5.57 10.96 20.92
CA GLY A 333 -6.76 11.78 21.15
C GLY A 333 -6.69 12.47 22.52
N ALA A 334 -7.16 13.70 22.58
CA ALA A 334 -7.13 14.52 23.81
C ALA A 334 -8.27 14.20 24.78
N GLY A 335 -8.90 13.05 24.69
CA GLY A 335 -9.94 12.59 25.60
C GLY A 335 -9.39 12.30 26.99
N ASN A 336 -10.28 12.35 28.00
CA ASN A 336 -9.91 11.99 29.36
C ASN A 336 -9.79 10.46 29.48
N SER A 337 -8.66 9.97 29.99
CA SER A 337 -8.40 8.53 30.16
C SER A 337 -9.43 7.81 31.04
N ASP A 338 -10.01 8.50 32.03
CA ASP A 338 -11.04 7.90 32.89
C ASP A 338 -12.39 7.77 32.17
N ASP A 339 -12.73 8.74 31.31
CA ASP A 339 -13.92 8.66 30.46
C ASP A 339 -13.78 7.57 29.40
N ILE A 340 -12.59 7.41 28.83
CA ILE A 340 -12.28 6.32 27.88
C ILE A 340 -12.42 4.96 28.57
N LYS A 341 -11.85 4.79 29.78
CA LYS A 341 -12.01 3.55 30.56
C LYS A 341 -13.47 3.26 30.91
N ALA A 342 -14.22 4.29 31.30
CA ALA A 342 -15.65 4.17 31.59
C ALA A 342 -16.42 3.72 30.34
N ARG A 343 -16.09 4.29 29.16
CA ARG A 343 -16.70 3.90 27.89
C ARG A 343 -16.37 2.46 27.49
N VAL A 344 -15.12 2.04 27.63
CA VAL A 344 -14.69 0.63 27.46
C VAL A 344 -15.46 -0.31 28.39
N GLY A 345 -15.67 0.08 29.65
CA GLY A 345 -16.50 -0.66 30.61
C GLY A 345 -17.94 -0.80 30.18
N GLN A 346 -18.55 0.27 29.65
CA GLN A 346 -19.92 0.22 29.09
C GLN A 346 -20.03 -0.77 27.91
N ILE A 347 -19.05 -0.77 26.99
CA ILE A 347 -19.03 -1.69 25.85
C ILE A 347 -18.91 -3.15 26.34
N ARG A 348 -18.04 -3.44 27.32
CA ARG A 348 -17.92 -4.78 27.92
C ARG A 348 -19.23 -5.26 28.54
N THR A 349 -19.90 -4.42 29.29
CA THR A 349 -21.23 -4.74 29.86
C THR A 349 -22.25 -5.00 28.75
N ALA A 350 -22.23 -4.23 27.66
CA ALA A 350 -23.12 -4.44 26.53
C ALA A 350 -22.84 -5.79 25.80
N ILE A 351 -21.56 -6.22 25.70
CA ILE A 351 -21.19 -7.54 25.16
C ILE A 351 -21.78 -8.66 26.01
N GLU A 352 -21.68 -8.56 27.35
CA GLU A 352 -22.22 -9.56 28.29
C GLU A 352 -23.75 -9.63 28.24
N ALA A 353 -24.42 -8.50 28.07
CA ALA A 353 -25.88 -8.40 27.99
C ALA A 353 -26.44 -8.79 26.61
N SER A 354 -25.61 -8.84 25.56
CA SER A 354 -26.06 -9.14 24.20
C SER A 354 -26.45 -10.60 24.03
N THR A 355 -27.67 -10.82 23.50
CA THR A 355 -28.22 -12.16 23.18
C THR A 355 -27.98 -12.56 21.72
N SER A 356 -27.60 -11.63 20.85
CA SER A 356 -27.32 -11.82 19.44
C SER A 356 -25.83 -12.04 19.22
N ASP A 357 -25.43 -13.15 18.60
CA ASP A 357 -24.04 -13.43 18.30
C ASP A 357 -23.44 -12.38 17.34
N PHE A 358 -24.23 -11.92 16.36
CA PHE A 358 -23.83 -10.86 15.44
C PHE A 358 -23.62 -9.51 16.16
N ASP A 359 -24.50 -9.12 17.07
CA ASP A 359 -24.34 -7.88 17.82
C ASP A 359 -23.17 -7.98 18.81
N ARG A 360 -22.97 -9.16 19.39
CA ARG A 360 -21.80 -9.44 20.25
C ARG A 360 -20.49 -9.30 19.48
N GLU A 361 -20.40 -9.86 18.27
CA GLU A 361 -19.22 -9.71 17.40
C GLU A 361 -18.93 -8.23 17.10
N LYS A 362 -19.96 -7.46 16.73
CA LYS A 362 -19.80 -6.03 16.42
C LYS A 362 -19.44 -5.17 17.64
N LEU A 363 -19.91 -5.54 18.81
CA LEU A 363 -19.49 -4.90 20.06
C LEU A 363 -18.05 -5.28 20.43
N GLN A 364 -17.60 -6.51 20.13
CA GLN A 364 -16.21 -6.92 20.32
C GLN A 364 -15.25 -6.17 19.38
N GLU A 365 -15.60 -6.02 18.10
CA GLU A 365 -14.84 -5.19 17.15
C GLU A 365 -14.70 -3.74 17.67
N ARG A 366 -15.78 -3.18 18.18
CA ARG A 366 -15.81 -1.82 18.73
C ARG A 366 -14.95 -1.71 20.00
N LEU A 367 -15.01 -2.73 20.87
CA LEU A 367 -14.16 -2.82 22.05
C LEU A 367 -12.67 -2.87 21.67
N ALA A 368 -12.31 -3.70 20.68
CA ALA A 368 -10.94 -3.81 20.21
C ALA A 368 -10.41 -2.47 19.68
N LYS A 369 -11.22 -1.74 18.90
CA LYS A 369 -10.87 -0.41 18.38
C LYS A 369 -10.66 0.64 19.49
N MET A 370 -11.43 0.58 20.58
CA MET A 370 -11.34 1.53 21.69
C MET A 370 -10.23 1.19 22.71
N ALA A 371 -10.03 -0.10 22.97
CA ALA A 371 -9.13 -0.56 24.02
C ALA A 371 -7.71 -0.85 23.54
N GLY A 372 -7.52 -1.07 22.21
CA GLY A 372 -6.26 -1.48 21.64
C GLY A 372 -5.20 -0.36 21.56
N GLY A 373 -5.62 0.90 21.53
CA GLY A 373 -4.71 2.02 21.31
C GLY A 373 -4.07 2.02 19.91
N VAL A 374 -3.07 2.87 19.72
CA VAL A 374 -2.24 2.95 18.53
C VAL A 374 -0.77 2.87 18.94
N ALA A 375 -0.03 1.91 18.37
CA ALA A 375 1.42 1.91 18.51
C ALA A 375 2.02 2.91 17.51
N VAL A 376 2.86 3.79 17.99
CA VAL A 376 3.55 4.80 17.17
C VAL A 376 5.03 4.44 17.14
N VAL A 377 5.50 4.04 15.97
CA VAL A 377 6.92 3.83 15.71
C VAL A 377 7.52 5.16 15.24
N LYS A 378 8.30 5.79 16.11
CA LYS A 378 9.02 7.04 15.82
C LYS A 378 10.39 6.70 15.25
N VAL A 379 10.59 6.98 13.98
CA VAL A 379 11.81 6.64 13.25
C VAL A 379 12.83 7.75 13.40
N GLY A 380 13.99 7.42 13.98
CA GLY A 380 15.10 8.34 14.15
C GLY A 380 16.30 7.98 13.27
N ALA A 381 16.99 9.00 12.78
CA ALA A 381 18.25 8.87 12.05
C ALA A 381 19.09 10.14 12.17
N ALA A 382 20.35 10.07 11.76
CA ALA A 382 21.27 11.21 11.82
C ALA A 382 21.00 12.26 10.72
N THR A 383 20.43 11.83 9.59
CA THR A 383 20.13 12.69 8.44
C THR A 383 18.70 12.48 7.95
N GLU A 384 18.11 13.50 7.31
CA GLU A 384 16.76 13.43 6.74
C GLU A 384 16.65 12.34 5.66
N THR A 385 17.69 12.18 4.84
CA THR A 385 17.72 11.14 3.79
C THR A 385 17.68 9.73 4.39
N GLU A 386 18.50 9.48 5.43
CA GLU A 386 18.50 8.19 6.14
C GLU A 386 17.17 7.94 6.85
N MET A 387 16.59 8.98 7.44
CA MET A 387 15.29 8.88 8.13
C MET A 387 14.17 8.49 7.18
N LYS A 388 14.11 9.13 6.00
CA LYS A 388 13.11 8.81 4.97
C LYS A 388 13.26 7.36 4.46
N GLU A 389 14.49 6.93 4.19
CA GLU A 389 14.77 5.55 3.77
C GLU A 389 14.35 4.54 4.83
N LYS A 390 14.73 4.78 6.09
CA LYS A 390 14.38 3.93 7.23
C LYS A 390 12.87 3.86 7.47
N LYS A 391 12.18 4.99 7.31
CA LYS A 391 10.73 5.07 7.44
C LYS A 391 10.02 4.21 6.40
N LEU A 392 10.39 4.31 5.12
CA LEU A 392 9.82 3.49 4.04
C LEU A 392 10.04 1.99 4.34
N ARG A 393 11.24 1.61 4.73
CA ARG A 393 11.58 0.23 5.07
C ARG A 393 10.77 -0.33 6.25
N ILE A 394 10.51 0.49 7.27
CA ILE A 394 9.65 0.10 8.41
C ILE A 394 8.18 0.00 7.98
N GLU A 395 7.70 0.89 7.11
CA GLU A 395 6.35 0.83 6.55
C GLU A 395 6.14 -0.47 5.75
N ASP A 396 7.10 -0.86 4.90
CA ASP A 396 7.07 -2.12 4.15
C ASP A 396 7.07 -3.34 5.09
N ALA A 397 7.93 -3.33 6.10
CA ALA A 397 7.99 -4.41 7.09
C ALA A 397 6.70 -4.57 7.89
N LEU A 398 6.03 -3.47 8.23
CA LEU A 398 4.71 -3.50 8.87
C LEU A 398 3.64 -4.08 7.95
N ALA A 399 3.64 -3.68 6.68
CA ALA A 399 2.69 -4.20 5.69
C ALA A 399 2.92 -5.71 5.45
N ALA A 400 4.17 -6.13 5.28
CA ALA A 400 4.54 -7.54 5.16
C ALA A 400 4.10 -8.36 6.38
N THR A 401 4.26 -7.81 7.58
CA THR A 401 3.85 -8.49 8.82
C THR A 401 2.33 -8.65 8.90
N LYS A 402 1.57 -7.61 8.54
CA LYS A 402 0.10 -7.72 8.45
C LYS A 402 -0.34 -8.77 7.42
N ALA A 403 0.27 -8.76 6.24
CA ALA A 403 0.01 -9.75 5.20
C ALA A 403 0.33 -11.19 5.66
N ALA A 404 1.37 -11.37 6.48
CA ALA A 404 1.72 -12.67 7.07
C ALA A 404 0.69 -13.13 8.12
N VAL A 405 0.18 -12.22 8.94
CA VAL A 405 -0.89 -12.54 9.91
C VAL A 405 -2.18 -12.94 9.18
N GLU A 406 -2.49 -12.30 8.05
CA GLU A 406 -3.71 -12.57 7.28
C GLU A 406 -3.68 -13.93 6.56
N GLU A 407 -2.60 -14.26 5.84
CA GLU A 407 -2.54 -15.44 4.96
C GLU A 407 -1.42 -16.43 5.31
N GLY A 408 -0.67 -16.18 6.38
CA GLY A 408 0.45 -17.04 6.80
C GLY A 408 1.76 -16.72 6.08
N ILE A 409 2.75 -17.55 6.35
CA ILE A 409 4.13 -17.45 5.84
C ILE A 409 4.52 -18.67 4.99
N VAL A 410 5.39 -18.42 4.02
CA VAL A 410 5.99 -19.44 3.14
C VAL A 410 7.51 -19.30 3.13
N ALA A 411 8.20 -20.24 2.47
CA ALA A 411 9.64 -20.16 2.28
C ALA A 411 10.02 -18.90 1.48
N GLY A 412 10.86 -18.04 2.05
CA GLY A 412 11.23 -16.77 1.48
C GLY A 412 12.34 -16.85 0.41
N GLY A 413 12.76 -15.67 -0.04
CA GLY A 413 13.84 -15.54 -1.01
C GLY A 413 13.52 -16.06 -2.41
N GLY A 414 12.25 -16.10 -2.78
CA GLY A 414 11.75 -16.61 -4.07
C GLY A 414 11.66 -18.13 -4.15
N VAL A 415 12.00 -18.86 -3.09
CA VAL A 415 11.99 -20.34 -3.07
C VAL A 415 10.59 -20.89 -3.20
N GLU A 416 9.60 -20.24 -2.61
CA GLU A 416 8.20 -20.69 -2.69
C GLU A 416 7.69 -20.76 -4.13
N LEU A 417 8.06 -19.82 -4.98
CA LEU A 417 7.69 -19.86 -6.39
C LEU A 417 8.28 -21.09 -7.10
N ILE A 418 9.51 -21.50 -6.76
CA ILE A 418 10.12 -22.74 -7.26
C ILE A 418 9.37 -23.95 -6.73
N ASN A 419 8.95 -23.96 -5.46
CA ASN A 419 8.17 -25.05 -4.87
C ASN A 419 6.85 -25.32 -5.61
N THR A 420 6.27 -24.31 -6.28
CA THR A 420 5.03 -24.48 -7.05
C THR A 420 5.25 -25.11 -8.43
N ILE A 421 6.49 -25.17 -8.95
CA ILE A 421 6.82 -25.69 -10.28
C ILE A 421 6.23 -27.09 -10.51
N PRO A 422 6.35 -28.10 -9.63
CA PRO A 422 5.78 -29.43 -9.86
C PRO A 422 4.25 -29.45 -9.99
N ALA A 423 3.56 -28.49 -9.39
CA ALA A 423 2.10 -28.35 -9.53
C ALA A 423 1.73 -27.76 -10.90
N VAL A 424 2.49 -26.78 -11.36
CA VAL A 424 2.30 -26.13 -12.66
C VAL A 424 2.69 -27.07 -13.82
N GLU A 425 3.73 -27.87 -13.67
CA GLU A 425 4.17 -28.85 -14.70
C GLU A 425 3.09 -29.87 -15.07
N LYS A 426 2.20 -30.21 -14.17
CA LYS A 426 1.06 -31.11 -14.43
C LYS A 426 0.14 -30.59 -15.54
N LEU A 427 0.09 -29.28 -15.76
CA LEU A 427 -0.69 -28.65 -16.82
C LEU A 427 -0.08 -28.82 -18.21
N LEU A 428 1.15 -29.34 -18.31
CA LEU A 428 1.77 -29.69 -19.60
C LEU A 428 1.18 -30.95 -20.23
N ASP A 429 0.36 -31.72 -19.52
CA ASP A 429 -0.36 -32.87 -20.02
C ASP A 429 -1.63 -32.44 -20.78
N THR A 430 -1.43 -31.83 -21.96
CA THR A 430 -2.49 -31.38 -22.87
C THR A 430 -1.98 -31.46 -24.31
N ASP A 431 -2.84 -31.56 -25.32
CA ASP A 431 -2.46 -31.55 -26.72
C ASP A 431 -2.34 -30.15 -27.32
N ASP A 432 -2.83 -29.12 -26.64
CA ASP A 432 -2.79 -27.75 -27.14
C ASP A 432 -1.38 -27.14 -26.97
N ALA A 433 -0.69 -26.93 -28.09
CA ALA A 433 0.67 -26.44 -28.12
C ALA A 433 0.81 -24.98 -27.61
N ASP A 434 -0.17 -24.11 -27.90
CA ASP A 434 -0.16 -22.72 -27.49
C ASP A 434 -0.47 -22.59 -26.00
N PHE A 435 -1.39 -23.42 -25.49
CA PHE A 435 -1.65 -23.52 -24.06
C PHE A 435 -0.40 -23.98 -23.28
N LYS A 436 0.27 -25.06 -23.76
CA LYS A 436 1.57 -25.51 -23.21
C LYS A 436 2.60 -24.40 -23.20
N THR A 437 2.63 -23.59 -24.23
CA THR A 437 3.55 -22.45 -24.33
C THR A 437 3.28 -21.46 -23.22
N GLY A 438 2.01 -21.13 -22.94
CA GLY A 438 1.62 -20.29 -21.81
C GLY A 438 2.09 -20.83 -20.47
N VAL A 439 1.92 -22.13 -20.23
CA VAL A 439 2.40 -22.81 -19.02
C VAL A 439 3.93 -22.73 -18.89
N LYS A 440 4.68 -22.98 -19.99
CA LYS A 440 6.14 -22.91 -19.99
C LYS A 440 6.68 -21.51 -19.74
N ILE A 441 5.97 -20.47 -20.19
CA ILE A 441 6.32 -19.07 -19.89
C ILE A 441 6.29 -18.83 -18.38
N VAL A 442 5.24 -19.30 -17.71
CA VAL A 442 5.11 -19.17 -16.24
C VAL A 442 6.20 -19.98 -15.53
N LEU A 443 6.43 -21.23 -15.92
CA LEU A 443 7.50 -22.07 -15.33
C LEU A 443 8.85 -21.36 -15.32
N LYS A 444 9.21 -20.70 -16.42
CA LYS A 444 10.45 -19.91 -16.48
C LYS A 444 10.40 -18.67 -15.58
N ALA A 445 9.27 -17.99 -15.54
CA ALA A 445 9.12 -16.79 -14.71
C ALA A 445 9.22 -17.10 -13.19
N LEU A 446 8.77 -18.28 -12.75
CA LEU A 446 8.84 -18.71 -11.35
C LEU A 446 10.29 -18.84 -10.82
N GLU A 447 11.27 -19.04 -11.69
CA GLU A 447 12.68 -19.12 -11.32
C GLU A 447 13.36 -17.74 -11.18
N GLU A 448 12.81 -16.70 -11.84
CA GLU A 448 13.45 -15.40 -11.99
C GLU A 448 13.74 -14.67 -10.66
N PRO A 449 12.91 -14.70 -9.61
CA PRO A 449 13.24 -14.08 -8.35
C PRO A 449 14.52 -14.62 -7.73
N VAL A 450 14.70 -15.94 -7.67
CA VAL A 450 15.95 -16.56 -7.17
C VAL A 450 17.13 -16.22 -8.07
N ARG A 451 16.96 -16.23 -9.40
CA ARG A 451 17.98 -15.85 -10.36
C ARG A 451 18.42 -14.40 -10.18
N GLN A 452 17.48 -13.49 -9.97
CA GLN A 452 17.78 -12.07 -9.78
C GLN A 452 18.48 -11.80 -8.45
N ILE A 453 18.05 -12.44 -7.36
CA ILE A 453 18.73 -12.34 -6.07
C ILE A 453 20.17 -12.85 -6.18
N ALA A 454 20.38 -13.97 -6.89
CA ALA A 454 21.71 -14.51 -7.16
C ALA A 454 22.56 -13.51 -7.97
N ALA A 455 22.02 -12.93 -9.04
CA ALA A 455 22.71 -11.93 -9.86
C ALA A 455 23.11 -10.69 -9.05
N ASN A 456 22.22 -10.20 -8.19
CA ASN A 456 22.50 -9.07 -7.29
C ASN A 456 23.59 -9.43 -6.26
N ALA A 457 23.72 -10.71 -5.91
CA ALA A 457 24.78 -11.23 -5.03
C ALA A 457 26.09 -11.55 -5.77
N GLY A 458 26.15 -11.41 -7.10
CA GLY A 458 27.30 -11.76 -7.91
C GLY A 458 27.48 -13.27 -8.11
N LEU A 459 26.40 -14.03 -8.00
CA LEU A 459 26.40 -15.50 -8.11
C LEU A 459 25.64 -15.96 -9.38
N GLU A 460 25.91 -17.21 -9.81
CA GLU A 460 25.24 -17.80 -10.97
C GLU A 460 23.90 -18.43 -10.55
N GLY A 461 22.80 -17.77 -10.90
CA GLY A 461 21.44 -18.16 -10.50
C GLY A 461 20.99 -19.51 -11.06
N SER A 462 21.44 -19.92 -12.26
CA SER A 462 21.08 -21.19 -12.87
C SER A 462 21.54 -22.38 -12.02
N VAL A 463 22.76 -22.31 -11.50
CA VAL A 463 23.32 -23.36 -10.64
C VAL A 463 22.57 -23.49 -9.32
N ILE A 464 22.14 -22.33 -8.77
CA ILE A 464 21.41 -22.29 -7.50
C ILE A 464 20.01 -22.88 -7.69
N VAL A 465 19.29 -22.46 -8.72
CA VAL A 465 17.95 -22.98 -9.05
C VAL A 465 18.01 -24.49 -9.30
N ASP A 466 18.97 -24.96 -10.10
CA ASP A 466 19.14 -26.39 -10.37
C ASP A 466 19.32 -27.21 -9.10
N LYS A 467 20.17 -26.75 -8.17
CA LYS A 467 20.37 -27.41 -6.87
C LYS A 467 19.13 -27.40 -5.99
N ILE A 468 18.36 -26.30 -5.98
CA ILE A 468 17.11 -26.22 -5.23
C ILE A 468 16.12 -27.26 -5.79
N MET A 469 15.92 -27.29 -7.10
CA MET A 469 15.01 -28.24 -7.75
C MET A 469 15.47 -29.70 -7.59
N ALA A 470 16.76 -29.96 -7.74
CA ALA A 470 17.34 -31.30 -7.56
C ALA A 470 17.21 -31.84 -6.12
N SER A 471 17.07 -30.96 -5.12
CA SER A 471 16.87 -31.39 -3.73
C SER A 471 15.56 -32.14 -3.51
N GLY A 472 14.52 -31.83 -4.30
CA GLY A 472 13.16 -32.36 -4.17
C GLY A 472 12.47 -32.07 -2.83
N LYS A 473 13.03 -31.16 -2.01
CA LYS A 473 12.51 -30.81 -0.69
C LYS A 473 11.82 -29.43 -0.74
N ALA A 474 10.57 -29.37 -0.31
CA ALA A 474 9.87 -28.11 -0.14
C ALA A 474 10.60 -27.24 0.91
N GLY A 475 10.70 -25.94 0.64
CA GLY A 475 11.35 -24.97 1.54
C GLY A 475 12.89 -25.00 1.51
N TYR A 476 13.52 -25.93 0.80
CA TYR A 476 14.98 -25.95 0.65
C TYR A 476 15.44 -24.89 -0.33
N GLY A 477 16.32 -24.00 0.11
CA GLY A 477 16.78 -22.87 -0.69
C GLY A 477 18.22 -22.48 -0.42
N PHE A 478 18.61 -21.30 -0.89
CA PHE A 478 19.93 -20.72 -0.72
C PHE A 478 19.87 -19.39 0.04
N ASN A 479 20.54 -19.32 1.17
CA ASN A 479 20.70 -18.08 1.92
C ASN A 479 21.81 -17.23 1.32
N PHE A 480 21.43 -16.16 0.60
CA PHE A 480 22.36 -15.26 -0.09
C PHE A 480 23.15 -14.33 0.85
N ALA A 481 22.75 -14.20 2.11
CA ALA A 481 23.51 -13.46 3.11
C ALA A 481 24.73 -14.25 3.60
N THR A 482 24.56 -15.56 3.85
CA THR A 482 25.59 -16.46 4.39
C THR A 482 26.24 -17.36 3.34
N ASN A 483 25.68 -17.40 2.11
CA ASN A 483 26.06 -18.30 1.01
C ASN A 483 25.94 -19.81 1.38
N THR A 484 24.88 -20.19 2.07
CA THR A 484 24.62 -21.57 2.51
C THR A 484 23.29 -22.10 1.99
N TYR A 485 23.21 -23.41 1.74
CA TYR A 485 21.95 -24.09 1.42
C TYR A 485 21.31 -24.61 2.70
N GLY A 486 19.98 -24.57 2.79
CA GLY A 486 19.23 -25.06 3.95
C GLY A 486 17.73 -24.88 3.81
N ASP A 487 16.99 -25.23 4.84
CA ASP A 487 15.57 -24.92 4.95
C ASP A 487 15.40 -23.42 5.23
N MET A 488 14.63 -22.75 4.39
CA MET A 488 14.46 -21.29 4.49
C MET A 488 13.63 -20.90 5.70
N ILE A 489 12.61 -21.66 6.04
CA ILE A 489 11.75 -21.38 7.21
C ILE A 489 12.56 -21.56 8.51
N GLU A 490 13.34 -22.65 8.62
CA GLU A 490 14.23 -22.88 9.78
C GLU A 490 15.31 -21.79 9.88
N ALA A 491 15.82 -21.33 8.74
CA ALA A 491 16.79 -20.24 8.70
C ALA A 491 16.18 -18.84 8.98
N GLY A 492 14.86 -18.75 9.20
CA GLY A 492 14.15 -17.50 9.44
C GLY A 492 13.96 -16.65 8.18
N ILE A 493 14.18 -17.21 6.98
CA ILE A 493 13.96 -16.53 5.70
C ILE A 493 12.57 -16.89 5.22
N VAL A 494 11.61 -16.02 5.50
CA VAL A 494 10.19 -16.24 5.24
C VAL A 494 9.60 -15.05 4.52
N ASP A 495 8.65 -15.31 3.61
CA ASP A 495 7.86 -14.30 2.93
C ASP A 495 6.37 -14.49 3.29
N PRO A 496 5.57 -13.42 3.36
CA PRO A 496 4.12 -13.55 3.50
C PRO A 496 3.51 -14.23 2.28
N ALA A 497 2.64 -15.22 2.48
CA ALA A 497 1.96 -15.92 1.39
C ALA A 497 1.16 -14.96 0.52
N LYS A 498 0.49 -13.98 1.12
CA LYS A 498 -0.26 -12.94 0.42
C LYS A 498 0.62 -12.12 -0.53
N VAL A 499 1.82 -11.73 -0.09
CA VAL A 499 2.78 -10.97 -0.90
C VAL A 499 3.20 -11.78 -2.14
N THR A 500 3.67 -13.02 -1.92
CA THR A 500 4.12 -13.91 -3.01
C THR A 500 3.02 -14.20 -4.01
N ARG A 501 1.80 -14.47 -3.53
CA ARG A 501 0.61 -14.73 -4.35
C ARG A 501 0.19 -13.49 -5.17
N SER A 502 0.08 -12.34 -4.53
CA SER A 502 -0.33 -11.09 -5.19
C SER A 502 0.68 -10.67 -6.26
N ALA A 503 1.98 -10.84 -5.98
CA ALA A 503 3.03 -10.51 -6.94
C ALA A 503 2.88 -11.28 -8.27
N ILE A 504 2.70 -12.60 -8.23
CA ILE A 504 2.55 -13.40 -9.47
C ILE A 504 1.20 -13.14 -10.16
N GLN A 505 0.11 -12.94 -9.41
CA GLN A 505 -1.21 -12.66 -9.98
C GLN A 505 -1.24 -11.31 -10.72
N ASN A 506 -0.74 -10.25 -10.09
CA ASN A 506 -0.73 -8.92 -10.68
C ASN A 506 0.23 -8.85 -11.88
N ALA A 507 1.40 -9.49 -11.78
CA ALA A 507 2.34 -9.60 -12.87
C ALA A 507 1.73 -10.31 -14.10
N ALA A 508 1.07 -11.44 -13.89
CA ALA A 508 0.45 -12.22 -14.97
C ALA A 508 -0.77 -11.52 -15.59
N SER A 509 -1.54 -10.79 -14.80
CA SER A 509 -2.67 -10.00 -15.29
C SER A 509 -2.21 -8.99 -16.34
N VAL A 510 -1.23 -8.16 -16.02
CA VAL A 510 -0.73 -7.13 -16.94
C VAL A 510 0.07 -7.77 -18.09
N ALA A 511 0.93 -8.76 -17.81
CA ALA A 511 1.66 -9.45 -18.86
C ALA A 511 0.72 -10.07 -19.92
N SER A 512 -0.39 -10.66 -19.50
CA SER A 512 -1.41 -11.21 -20.39
C SER A 512 -2.05 -10.15 -21.30
N MET A 513 -2.27 -8.94 -20.79
CA MET A 513 -2.78 -7.81 -21.59
C MET A 513 -1.74 -7.33 -22.60
N VAL A 514 -0.49 -7.20 -22.17
CA VAL A 514 0.63 -6.80 -23.05
C VAL A 514 0.81 -7.80 -24.21
N LEU A 515 0.79 -9.10 -23.91
CA LEU A 515 0.96 -10.15 -24.93
C LEU A 515 -0.18 -10.19 -25.96
N THR A 516 -1.38 -9.74 -25.60
CA THR A 516 -2.54 -9.69 -26.51
C THR A 516 -2.69 -8.34 -27.22
N THR A 517 -1.78 -7.38 -26.97
CA THR A 517 -1.80 -6.05 -27.59
C THR A 517 -1.14 -6.11 -28.98
N GLU A 518 -1.79 -5.50 -29.98
CA GLU A 518 -1.34 -5.46 -31.38
C GLU A 518 -1.10 -4.04 -31.89
N SER A 519 -1.69 -3.02 -31.26
CA SER A 519 -1.52 -1.63 -31.67
C SER A 519 -1.41 -0.69 -30.47
N LEU A 520 -0.62 0.36 -30.62
CA LEU A 520 -0.48 1.44 -29.66
C LEU A 520 -0.89 2.76 -30.30
N VAL A 521 -1.61 3.59 -29.55
CA VAL A 521 -2.13 4.87 -30.00
C VAL A 521 -1.75 5.96 -29.01
N THR A 522 -1.06 7.00 -29.46
CA THR A 522 -0.69 8.16 -28.64
C THR A 522 -1.09 9.48 -29.30
N ASP A 523 -1.07 10.56 -28.56
CA ASP A 523 -1.19 11.89 -29.13
C ASP A 523 0.13 12.32 -29.76
N ILE A 524 0.04 12.95 -30.95
CA ILE A 524 1.21 13.58 -31.56
C ILE A 524 1.57 14.80 -30.70
N LYS A 525 2.80 14.82 -30.15
CA LYS A 525 3.30 15.98 -29.42
C LYS A 525 3.32 17.18 -30.34
N ASP A 526 2.60 18.23 -30.00
CA ASP A 526 2.67 19.53 -30.67
C ASP A 526 3.50 20.49 -29.79
N PRO A 527 4.76 20.74 -30.16
CA PRO A 527 5.66 21.58 -29.36
C PRO A 527 5.13 23.01 -29.14
N GLN A 528 4.26 23.49 -30.07
CA GLN A 528 3.66 24.83 -29.94
C GLN A 528 2.48 24.82 -28.96
N ALA A 529 1.66 23.77 -28.98
CA ALA A 529 0.57 23.60 -28.02
C ALA A 529 1.09 23.33 -26.60
N ASP A 530 2.16 22.52 -26.47
CA ASP A 530 2.79 22.23 -25.18
C ASP A 530 3.44 23.49 -24.58
N ALA A 531 4.13 24.29 -25.39
CA ALA A 531 4.68 25.59 -24.96
C ALA A 531 3.59 26.58 -24.56
N ALA A 532 2.46 26.62 -25.29
CA ALA A 532 1.32 27.48 -24.97
C ALA A 532 0.63 27.05 -23.67
N ASN A 533 0.46 25.76 -23.44
CA ASN A 533 -0.09 25.20 -22.20
C ASN A 533 0.84 25.45 -21.00
N ALA A 534 2.14 25.28 -21.18
CA ALA A 534 3.14 25.58 -20.15
C ALA A 534 3.14 27.09 -19.81
N ALA A 535 3.05 27.97 -20.82
CA ALA A 535 2.94 29.41 -20.61
C ALA A 535 1.63 29.79 -19.92
N ALA A 536 0.50 29.16 -20.27
CA ALA A 536 -0.79 29.38 -19.63
C ALA A 536 -0.80 28.92 -18.16
N MET A 537 -0.20 27.77 -17.84
CA MET A 537 -0.02 27.31 -16.46
C MET A 537 0.90 28.22 -15.65
N ALA A 538 2.01 28.69 -16.25
CA ALA A 538 2.90 29.66 -15.61
C ALA A 538 2.22 31.01 -15.36
N ALA A 539 1.39 31.48 -16.29
CA ALA A 539 0.61 32.70 -16.12
C ALA A 539 -0.48 32.54 -15.05
N ALA A 540 -1.13 31.37 -14.97
CA ALA A 540 -2.12 31.07 -13.92
C ALA A 540 -1.48 31.00 -12.52
N SER A 541 -0.23 30.51 -12.42
CA SER A 541 0.52 30.48 -11.16
C SER A 541 1.03 31.87 -10.73
N GLN A 542 1.26 32.80 -11.65
CA GLN A 542 1.69 34.17 -11.35
C GLN A 542 0.51 35.13 -11.11
N GLY A 543 -0.71 34.80 -11.59
CA GLY A 543 -1.91 35.61 -11.38
C GLY A 543 -2.54 35.53 -9.99
N GLY A 544 -1.95 34.77 -9.06
CA GLY A 544 -2.40 34.62 -7.67
C GLY A 544 -1.71 35.53 -6.64
N MET A 545 -0.93 36.51 -7.09
CA MET A 545 -0.22 37.44 -6.19
C MET A 545 -0.76 38.89 -6.36
N TYR A 546 -2.06 39.10 -6.15
CA TYR A 546 -2.61 40.42 -5.83
C TYR A 546 -3.81 40.24 -4.88
#